data_f88242bd5d8ebf47e538247657bc6b69
#
_entry.id   f88242bd5d8ebf47e538247657bc6b69
#
_cell.length_a   1.000
_cell.length_b   1.000
_cell.length_c   1.000
_cell.angle_alpha   90.00
_cell.angle_beta   90.00
_cell.angle_gamma   90.00
#
_symmetry.space_group_name_H-M   'P 1'
#
loop_
_entity.id
_entity.type
_entity.pdbx_description
1 polymer ?
#
loop_
_entity_poly.entity_id
_entity_poly.type
_entity_poly.pdbx_seq_one_letter_code
_entity_poly.pdbx_strand_id
1 'polypeptide(L)'
;MKKIMYLATLTLIVALIATSCQQKTVTTYPEDIKGYWEAASRELNKTYGLDITDANSASLITYITEEDPEEQAMSLTYDATTGKGKLIGAGKSIQLRATSDSTLALTMVEGTVLFYRGARPKPTINMVGLWKSNRINDMGIDLLVYPRDSKGTCMVTMITVDEMFNEQVGSMGTLTSFNQETGSGFVTTDYYEGKCHVIASTNPMTMTLEDIGEMYVFTKQAKAQNMPKSLQGEWSWNAALASITIVVTEANKTEIYYQTIDEQGNKKSGMVRGDLHYCQVAGMGAVVPHNLEEHPELVQYIGLNTCGVFQVHSATEVHVTFNGISFTFVKK
;
A
#
# COMPACT_ATOMS: atom_id res chain seq x y z
N MET A 1 36.02 78.43 -3.47
CA MET A 1 36.42 77.34 -2.54
C MET A 1 35.23 76.46 -2.05
N LYS A 2 34.04 77.00 -1.71
CA LYS A 2 32.90 76.15 -1.23
C LYS A 2 32.35 75.13 -2.26
N LYS A 3 32.37 75.46 -3.56
CA LYS A 3 31.87 74.58 -4.63
C LYS A 3 32.74 73.33 -4.88
N ILE A 4 34.07 73.40 -4.65
CA ILE A 4 35.02 72.33 -4.83
C ILE A 4 34.95 71.34 -3.67
N MET A 5 34.65 71.80 -2.46
CA MET A 5 34.42 70.92 -1.30
C MET A 5 33.15 70.02 -1.41
N TYR A 6 32.04 70.55 -2.02
CA TYR A 6 30.83 69.78 -2.24
C TYR A 6 31.04 68.68 -3.28
N LEU A 7 31.88 68.93 -4.30
CA LEU A 7 32.10 67.90 -5.34
C LEU A 7 33.03 66.78 -4.80
N ALA A 8 33.98 67.07 -3.95
CA ALA A 8 34.87 66.10 -3.34
C ALA A 8 34.12 65.20 -2.30
N THR A 9 33.17 65.78 -1.53
CA THR A 9 32.33 65.00 -0.58
C THR A 9 31.31 64.15 -1.31
N LEU A 10 30.75 64.62 -2.43
CA LEU A 10 29.81 63.83 -3.21
C LEU A 10 30.48 62.63 -3.89
N THR A 11 31.69 62.79 -4.42
CA THR A 11 32.48 61.69 -5.02
C THR A 11 32.91 60.65 -3.96
N LEU A 12 33.22 61.08 -2.75
CA LEU A 12 33.58 60.15 -1.66
C LEU A 12 32.40 59.31 -1.18
N ILE A 13 31.21 59.93 -1.12
CA ILE A 13 29.95 59.21 -0.75
C ILE A 13 29.56 58.23 -1.85
N VAL A 14 29.68 58.59 -3.13
CA VAL A 14 29.36 57.67 -4.25
C VAL A 14 30.39 56.51 -4.30
N ALA A 15 31.66 56.74 -3.99
CA ALA A 15 32.69 55.71 -3.91
C ALA A 15 32.43 54.74 -2.72
N LEU A 16 31.96 55.24 -1.57
CA LEU A 16 31.60 54.43 -0.40
C LEU A 16 30.33 53.59 -0.66
N ILE A 17 29.36 54.11 -1.42
CA ILE A 17 28.16 53.36 -1.79
C ILE A 17 28.49 52.29 -2.84
N ALA A 18 29.40 52.60 -3.79
CA ALA A 18 29.82 51.62 -4.81
C ALA A 18 30.65 50.46 -4.24
N THR A 19 31.41 50.69 -3.15
CA THR A 19 32.16 49.62 -2.47
C THR A 19 31.32 48.81 -1.50
N SER A 20 30.16 49.31 -1.03
CA SER A 20 29.25 48.56 -0.17
C SER A 20 28.31 47.60 -0.95
N CYS A 21 28.26 47.72 -2.29
CA CYS A 21 27.41 46.86 -3.13
C CYS A 21 28.12 45.59 -3.65
N GLN A 22 29.29 45.26 -3.20
CA GLN A 22 29.95 43.97 -3.49
C GLN A 22 30.21 43.15 -2.22
N GLN A 23 29.24 43.08 -1.32
CA GLN A 23 29.16 41.87 -0.50
C GLN A 23 28.68 40.74 -1.41
N LYS A 24 29.64 40.03 -2.01
CA LYS A 24 29.40 38.66 -2.41
C LYS A 24 28.82 37.98 -1.18
N THR A 25 27.51 37.75 -1.16
CA THR A 25 26.89 36.79 -0.24
C THR A 25 27.60 35.47 -0.52
N VAL A 26 28.61 35.17 0.29
CA VAL A 26 29.19 33.81 0.29
C VAL A 26 28.05 32.92 0.75
N THR A 27 27.40 32.27 -0.19
CA THR A 27 26.40 31.27 0.12
C THR A 27 27.18 30.13 0.75
N THR A 28 27.21 30.09 2.08
CA THR A 28 27.78 28.96 2.81
C THR A 28 26.74 27.83 2.73
N TYR A 29 27.11 26.78 2.03
CA TYR A 29 26.32 25.55 2.03
C TYR A 29 26.62 24.76 3.32
N PRO A 30 25.67 23.92 3.81
CA PRO A 30 25.96 23.14 5.00
C PRO A 30 27.13 22.20 4.77
N GLU A 31 28.06 22.18 5.72
CA GLU A 31 29.21 21.27 5.70
C GLU A 31 28.75 19.81 5.87
N ASP A 32 27.66 19.61 6.63
CA ASP A 32 27.07 18.31 6.90
C ASP A 32 25.55 18.30 6.60
N ILE A 33 25.18 17.44 5.69
CA ILE A 33 23.76 17.22 5.32
C ILE A 33 23.18 15.94 5.95
N LYS A 34 23.88 15.31 6.93
CA LYS A 34 23.36 14.14 7.65
C LYS A 34 22.05 14.43 8.35
N GLY A 35 21.25 13.39 8.49
CA GLY A 35 19.97 13.41 9.16
C GLY A 35 18.82 13.11 8.23
N TYR A 36 17.63 13.24 8.77
CA TYR A 36 16.40 12.96 8.05
C TYR A 36 15.84 14.24 7.41
N TRP A 37 15.38 14.08 6.18
CA TRP A 37 14.78 15.13 5.37
C TRP A 37 13.46 14.63 4.81
N GLU A 38 12.44 15.47 4.77
CA GLU A 38 11.10 15.10 4.31
C GLU A 38 10.57 16.05 3.25
N ALA A 39 9.78 15.53 2.34
CA ALA A 39 9.09 16.27 1.30
C ALA A 39 7.72 15.69 1.03
N ALA A 40 6.73 16.55 0.76
CA ALA A 40 5.42 16.16 0.30
C ALA A 40 5.21 16.63 -1.15
N SER A 41 4.84 15.72 -2.03
CA SER A 41 4.42 16.05 -3.38
C SER A 41 2.90 15.96 -3.48
N ARG A 42 2.24 17.13 -3.55
CA ARG A 42 0.77 17.19 -3.69
C ARG A 42 0.30 16.64 -5.05
N GLU A 43 1.10 16.84 -6.10
CA GLU A 43 0.75 16.37 -7.45
C GLU A 43 0.77 14.86 -7.56
N LEU A 44 1.64 14.19 -6.79
CA LEU A 44 1.82 12.73 -6.84
C LEU A 44 1.11 11.99 -5.70
N ASN A 45 0.49 12.71 -4.77
CA ASN A 45 -0.09 12.15 -3.53
C ASN A 45 0.91 11.24 -2.79
N LYS A 46 2.18 11.66 -2.76
CA LYS A 46 3.30 10.92 -2.15
C LYS A 46 4.05 11.81 -1.18
N THR A 47 4.54 11.21 -0.12
CA THR A 47 5.51 11.82 0.79
C THR A 47 6.84 11.09 0.62
N TYR A 48 7.93 11.86 0.61
CA TYR A 48 9.28 11.30 0.49
C TYR A 48 10.05 11.57 1.78
N GLY A 49 10.85 10.58 2.18
CA GLY A 49 11.89 10.73 3.18
C GLY A 49 13.27 10.53 2.55
N LEU A 50 14.26 11.28 2.98
CA LEU A 50 15.66 11.02 2.66
C LEU A 50 16.41 10.95 3.98
N ASP A 51 16.91 9.77 4.31
CA ASP A 51 17.73 9.54 5.50
C ASP A 51 19.19 9.44 5.10
N ILE A 52 19.98 10.45 5.46
CA ILE A 52 21.43 10.51 5.19
C ILE A 52 22.15 10.05 6.46
N THR A 53 22.65 8.83 6.45
CA THR A 53 23.28 8.19 7.62
C THR A 53 24.74 8.56 7.78
N ASP A 54 25.45 8.72 6.65
CA ASP A 54 26.85 9.14 6.63
C ASP A 54 27.20 9.91 5.33
N ALA A 55 28.47 10.26 5.16
CA ALA A 55 28.93 11.08 4.02
C ALA A 55 28.74 10.39 2.65
N ASN A 56 28.53 9.07 2.62
CA ASN A 56 28.47 8.29 1.39
C ASN A 56 27.19 7.44 1.27
N SER A 57 26.34 7.42 2.29
CA SER A 57 25.18 6.54 2.38
C SER A 57 23.91 7.30 2.70
N ALA A 58 22.85 7.00 1.97
CA ALA A 58 21.52 7.52 2.21
C ALA A 58 20.46 6.45 1.88
N SER A 59 19.26 6.62 2.43
CA SER A 59 18.07 5.88 2.03
C SER A 59 17.02 6.87 1.51
N LEU A 60 16.53 6.64 0.31
CA LEU A 60 15.35 7.35 -0.20
C LEU A 60 14.11 6.51 0.12
N ILE A 61 13.17 7.11 0.85
CA ILE A 61 11.98 6.47 1.36
C ILE A 61 10.77 7.10 0.66
N THR A 62 9.90 6.27 0.10
CA THR A 62 8.64 6.72 -0.49
C THR A 62 7.50 6.24 0.40
N TYR A 63 6.69 7.17 0.91
CA TYR A 63 5.49 6.88 1.67
C TYR A 63 4.29 7.01 0.74
N ILE A 64 3.53 5.93 0.61
CA ILE A 64 2.26 5.87 -0.11
C ILE A 64 1.18 5.57 0.94
N THR A 65 0.06 6.29 0.90
CA THR A 65 -1.03 6.08 1.85
C THR A 65 -1.46 4.61 1.84
N GLU A 66 -1.55 4.00 3.03
CA GLU A 66 -1.96 2.60 3.26
C GLU A 66 -1.03 1.52 2.67
N GLU A 67 0.16 1.88 2.23
CA GLU A 67 1.19 0.92 1.81
C GLU A 67 2.38 0.97 2.78
N ASP A 68 3.15 -0.12 2.84
CA ASP A 68 4.43 -0.08 3.56
C ASP A 68 5.40 0.87 2.86
N PRO A 69 6.20 1.65 3.59
CA PRO A 69 7.18 2.54 2.98
C PRO A 69 8.15 1.76 2.09
N GLU A 70 8.36 2.24 0.88
CA GLU A 70 9.40 1.72 0.01
C GLU A 70 10.72 2.41 0.34
N GLU A 71 11.68 1.69 0.92
CA GLU A 71 13.01 2.20 1.25
C GLU A 71 14.04 1.70 0.23
N GLN A 72 14.79 2.63 -0.35
CA GLN A 72 15.81 2.37 -1.36
C GLN A 72 17.17 2.88 -0.89
N ALA A 73 18.12 1.96 -0.69
CA ALA A 73 19.49 2.34 -0.37
C ALA A 73 20.16 3.05 -1.55
N MET A 74 20.84 4.15 -1.26
CA MET A 74 21.51 5.02 -2.23
C MET A 74 22.93 5.31 -1.77
N SER A 75 23.89 5.34 -2.69
CA SER A 75 25.19 5.96 -2.43
C SER A 75 25.08 7.47 -2.60
N LEU A 76 25.73 8.23 -1.71
CA LEU A 76 25.73 9.68 -1.70
C LEU A 76 27.10 10.21 -2.08
N THR A 77 27.12 11.25 -2.89
CA THR A 77 28.26 12.18 -3.01
C THR A 77 27.76 13.59 -2.75
N TYR A 78 28.50 14.36 -1.95
CA TYR A 78 28.15 15.75 -1.65
C TYR A 78 29.40 16.59 -1.51
N ASP A 79 29.41 17.76 -2.16
CA ASP A 79 30.46 18.76 -2.08
C ASP A 79 29.91 20.00 -1.37
N ALA A 80 30.35 20.21 -0.14
CA ALA A 80 29.95 21.35 0.68
C ALA A 80 30.36 22.70 0.12
N THR A 81 31.39 22.77 -0.73
CA THR A 81 31.87 24.05 -1.32
C THR A 81 30.91 24.54 -2.40
N THR A 82 30.27 23.63 -3.12
CA THR A 82 29.33 23.94 -4.20
C THR A 82 27.85 23.68 -3.82
N GLY A 83 27.61 23.03 -2.68
CA GLY A 83 26.28 22.61 -2.26
C GLY A 83 25.62 21.56 -3.18
N LYS A 84 26.44 20.93 -4.05
CA LYS A 84 25.92 19.95 -5.02
C LYS A 84 26.26 18.53 -4.60
N GLY A 85 25.38 17.61 -4.95
CA GLY A 85 25.55 16.21 -4.67
C GLY A 85 24.78 15.32 -5.63
N LYS A 86 24.89 14.02 -5.42
CA LYS A 86 24.25 13.00 -6.23
C LYS A 86 23.94 11.78 -5.40
N LEU A 87 22.75 11.24 -5.60
CA LEU A 87 22.32 9.95 -5.06
C LEU A 87 22.28 8.92 -6.20
N ILE A 88 22.89 7.76 -5.97
CA ILE A 88 22.95 6.68 -6.98
C ILE A 88 22.52 5.39 -6.31
N GLY A 89 21.51 4.72 -6.86
CA GLY A 89 21.02 3.42 -6.39
C GLY A 89 19.93 2.87 -7.28
N ALA A 90 19.74 1.54 -7.28
CA ALA A 90 18.72 0.82 -8.06
C ALA A 90 18.60 1.28 -9.53
N GLY A 91 19.72 1.53 -10.21
CA GLY A 91 19.75 1.99 -11.58
C GLY A 91 19.33 3.44 -11.82
N LYS A 92 19.10 4.21 -10.73
CA LYS A 92 18.71 5.62 -10.78
C LYS A 92 19.87 6.53 -10.35
N SER A 93 19.83 7.74 -10.85
CA SER A 93 20.77 8.81 -10.48
C SER A 93 20.00 10.10 -10.29
N ILE A 94 19.98 10.60 -9.05
CA ILE A 94 19.22 11.77 -8.62
C ILE A 94 20.22 12.89 -8.27
N GLN A 95 20.05 14.06 -8.88
CA GLN A 95 20.86 15.22 -8.53
C GLN A 95 20.36 15.83 -7.20
N LEU A 96 21.28 16.16 -6.32
CA LEU A 96 21.01 16.80 -5.03
C LEU A 96 21.66 18.18 -5.02
N ARG A 97 20.97 19.16 -4.47
CA ARG A 97 21.50 20.50 -4.23
C ARG A 97 21.02 21.01 -2.89
N ALA A 98 21.92 21.37 -2.02
CA ALA A 98 21.62 22.15 -0.82
C ALA A 98 21.22 23.57 -1.23
N THR A 99 20.10 24.06 -0.76
CA THR A 99 19.63 25.44 -0.99
C THR A 99 19.72 26.27 0.27
N SER A 100 19.73 25.63 1.44
CA SER A 100 20.00 26.22 2.75
C SER A 100 20.41 25.13 3.74
N ASP A 101 20.72 25.49 4.99
CA ASP A 101 21.01 24.55 6.09
C ASP A 101 19.81 23.63 6.42
N SER A 102 18.61 24.00 6.01
CA SER A 102 17.37 23.30 6.29
C SER A 102 16.63 22.81 5.04
N THR A 103 17.20 23.00 3.84
CA THR A 103 16.49 22.65 2.60
C THR A 103 17.42 22.03 1.57
N LEU A 104 17.05 20.86 1.04
CA LEU A 104 17.67 20.18 -0.09
C LEU A 104 16.70 20.15 -1.28
N ALA A 105 17.21 20.34 -2.48
CA ALA A 105 16.46 20.12 -3.72
C ALA A 105 16.95 18.82 -4.39
N LEU A 106 16.05 17.88 -4.66
CA LEU A 106 16.33 16.67 -5.42
C LEU A 106 15.64 16.75 -6.77
N THR A 107 16.41 16.54 -7.85
CA THR A 107 15.85 16.44 -9.19
C THR A 107 15.56 14.98 -9.53
N MET A 108 14.30 14.63 -9.43
CA MET A 108 13.74 13.30 -9.73
C MET A 108 13.22 13.24 -11.17
N VAL A 109 12.72 12.10 -11.59
CA VAL A 109 12.11 11.92 -12.92
C VAL A 109 10.87 12.82 -13.08
N GLU A 110 10.11 12.97 -12.00
CA GLU A 110 8.88 13.75 -11.95
C GLU A 110 9.10 15.27 -11.81
N GLY A 111 10.34 15.71 -11.60
CA GLY A 111 10.71 17.11 -11.40
C GLY A 111 11.57 17.35 -10.17
N THR A 112 11.73 18.63 -9.81
CA THR A 112 12.49 19.01 -8.62
C THR A 112 11.59 19.06 -7.39
N VAL A 113 11.94 18.27 -6.37
CA VAL A 113 11.24 18.21 -5.09
C VAL A 113 12.11 18.83 -4.01
N LEU A 114 11.51 19.68 -3.17
CA LEU A 114 12.19 20.31 -2.04
C LEU A 114 12.00 19.47 -0.78
N PHE A 115 13.11 19.10 -0.15
CA PHE A 115 13.17 18.39 1.11
C PHE A 115 13.56 19.34 2.23
N TYR A 116 12.89 19.23 3.36
CA TYR A 116 13.13 20.03 4.55
C TYR A 116 13.67 19.15 5.68
N ARG A 117 14.56 19.67 6.52
CA ARG A 117 15.01 18.94 7.70
C ARG A 117 13.83 18.57 8.58
N GLY A 118 13.73 17.31 8.93
CA GLY A 118 12.66 16.73 9.72
C GLY A 118 13.17 15.69 10.70
N ALA A 119 12.24 15.05 11.40
CA ALA A 119 12.49 13.85 12.19
C ALA A 119 11.96 12.64 11.42
N ARG A 120 12.77 11.58 11.33
CA ARG A 120 12.29 10.32 10.71
C ARG A 120 10.99 9.91 11.41
N PRO A 121 9.88 9.76 10.68
CA PRO A 121 8.64 9.28 11.27
C PRO A 121 8.90 7.93 11.95
N LYS A 122 8.30 7.71 13.11
CA LYS A 122 8.30 6.37 13.69
C LYS A 122 7.66 5.44 12.66
N PRO A 123 8.22 4.23 12.43
CA PRO A 123 7.60 3.27 11.54
C PRO A 123 6.15 3.07 11.97
N THR A 124 5.21 3.40 11.11
CA THR A 124 3.80 3.11 11.34
C THR A 124 3.53 1.71 10.84
N ILE A 125 2.89 0.91 11.68
CA ILE A 125 2.55 -0.47 11.34
C ILE A 125 1.38 -0.44 10.37
N ASN A 126 1.62 -0.87 9.14
CA ASN A 126 0.60 -1.04 8.13
C ASN A 126 0.06 -2.47 8.16
N MET A 127 -1.25 -2.62 8.41
CA MET A 127 -1.92 -3.92 8.45
C MET A 127 -2.36 -4.43 7.07
N VAL A 128 -2.50 -3.55 6.08
CA VAL A 128 -3.03 -3.91 4.75
C VAL A 128 -2.18 -4.99 4.09
N GLY A 129 -2.84 -6.02 3.56
CA GLY A 129 -2.20 -7.14 2.89
C GLY A 129 -2.57 -8.49 3.47
N LEU A 130 -1.86 -9.53 3.02
CA LEU A 130 -2.07 -10.90 3.45
C LEU A 130 -1.13 -11.26 4.61
N TRP A 131 -1.70 -11.84 5.64
CA TRP A 131 -1.02 -12.39 6.80
C TRP A 131 -1.27 -13.90 6.84
N LYS A 132 -0.23 -14.71 6.63
CA LYS A 132 -0.35 -16.16 6.66
C LYS A 132 0.09 -16.72 8.01
N SER A 133 -0.73 -17.58 8.60
CA SER A 133 -0.30 -18.32 9.77
C SER A 133 0.67 -19.46 9.41
N ASN A 134 1.41 -19.94 10.41
CA ASN A 134 2.02 -21.26 10.32
C ASN A 134 0.93 -22.32 10.08
N ARG A 135 1.32 -23.44 9.50
CA ARG A 135 0.41 -24.58 9.26
C ARG A 135 0.64 -25.63 10.35
N ILE A 136 -0.46 -26.20 10.85
CA ILE A 136 -0.46 -27.29 11.82
C ILE A 136 -1.26 -28.44 11.22
N ASN A 137 -0.60 -29.55 10.88
CA ASN A 137 -1.20 -30.66 10.16
C ASN A 137 -1.94 -30.22 8.86
N ASP A 138 -1.27 -29.39 8.07
CA ASP A 138 -1.77 -28.80 6.82
C ASP A 138 -2.96 -27.81 6.98
N MET A 139 -3.40 -27.57 8.22
CA MET A 139 -4.44 -26.59 8.55
C MET A 139 -3.84 -25.24 8.93
N GLY A 140 -4.49 -24.17 8.56
CA GLY A 140 -4.09 -22.81 8.94
C GLY A 140 -5.22 -21.80 8.87
N ILE A 141 -4.91 -20.62 9.37
CA ILE A 141 -5.80 -19.45 9.30
C ILE A 141 -4.99 -18.32 8.69
N ASP A 142 -5.46 -17.76 7.60
CA ASP A 142 -4.86 -16.58 7.01
C ASP A 142 -5.78 -15.36 7.26
N LEU A 143 -5.21 -14.16 7.35
CA LEU A 143 -5.96 -12.93 7.49
C LEU A 143 -5.62 -12.00 6.34
N LEU A 144 -6.62 -11.63 5.55
CA LEU A 144 -6.51 -10.62 4.51
C LEU A 144 -7.09 -9.31 5.03
N VAL A 145 -6.27 -8.26 5.09
CA VAL A 145 -6.66 -6.94 5.57
C VAL A 145 -6.74 -5.99 4.38
N TYR A 146 -7.89 -5.36 4.21
CA TYR A 146 -8.14 -4.43 3.11
C TYR A 146 -7.74 -3.00 3.47
N PRO A 147 -7.49 -2.15 2.46
CA PRO A 147 -7.41 -0.70 2.66
C PRO A 147 -8.67 -0.17 3.35
N ARG A 148 -8.51 0.91 4.12
CA ARG A 148 -9.66 1.58 4.75
C ARG A 148 -10.62 2.09 3.69
N ASP A 149 -11.90 1.92 3.93
CA ASP A 149 -12.94 2.50 3.08
C ASP A 149 -13.05 4.03 3.30
N SER A 150 -13.90 4.68 2.54
CA SER A 150 -14.15 6.13 2.65
C SER A 150 -14.71 6.58 4.01
N LYS A 151 -15.19 5.62 4.83
CA LYS A 151 -15.68 5.86 6.20
C LYS A 151 -14.60 5.60 7.25
N GLY A 152 -13.40 5.16 6.82
CA GLY A 152 -12.30 4.80 7.70
C GLY A 152 -12.41 3.39 8.29
N THR A 153 -13.35 2.56 7.82
CA THR A 153 -13.52 1.17 8.25
C THR A 153 -12.48 0.30 7.56
N CYS A 154 -11.80 -0.55 8.32
CA CYS A 154 -10.88 -1.54 7.81
C CYS A 154 -11.57 -2.89 7.79
N MET A 155 -11.89 -3.38 6.59
CA MET A 155 -12.47 -4.71 6.41
C MET A 155 -11.37 -5.77 6.48
N VAL A 156 -11.74 -6.98 6.87
CA VAL A 156 -10.86 -8.14 6.88
C VAL A 156 -11.60 -9.37 6.33
N THR A 157 -10.84 -10.32 5.76
CA THR A 157 -11.32 -11.69 5.51
C THR A 157 -10.43 -12.63 6.29
N MET A 158 -11.00 -13.39 7.20
CA MET A 158 -10.34 -14.54 7.82
C MET A 158 -10.57 -15.74 6.93
N ILE A 159 -9.49 -16.44 6.56
CA ILE A 159 -9.50 -17.54 5.61
C ILE A 159 -9.01 -18.80 6.35
N THR A 160 -9.89 -19.75 6.58
CA THR A 160 -9.47 -21.07 7.01
C THR A 160 -8.94 -21.84 5.81
N VAL A 161 -7.76 -22.41 5.93
CA VAL A 161 -7.05 -23.11 4.86
C VAL A 161 -6.81 -24.54 5.29
N ASP A 162 -7.19 -25.49 4.43
CA ASP A 162 -6.80 -26.89 4.50
C ASP A 162 -5.98 -27.23 3.25
N GLU A 163 -4.66 -27.33 3.40
CA GLU A 163 -3.73 -27.57 2.28
C GLU A 163 -3.84 -29.01 1.76
N MET A 164 -4.20 -29.98 2.63
CA MET A 164 -4.37 -31.38 2.24
C MET A 164 -5.50 -31.57 1.23
N PHE A 165 -6.62 -30.88 1.46
CA PHE A 165 -7.78 -30.93 0.58
C PHE A 165 -7.86 -29.76 -0.40
N ASN A 166 -6.89 -28.84 -0.35
CA ASN A 166 -6.88 -27.60 -1.13
C ASN A 166 -8.18 -26.77 -0.94
N GLU A 167 -8.68 -26.75 0.30
CA GLU A 167 -9.90 -26.05 0.67
C GLU A 167 -9.59 -24.70 1.31
N GLN A 168 -10.41 -23.71 0.98
CA GLN A 168 -10.37 -22.37 1.58
C GLN A 168 -11.80 -21.92 1.87
N VAL A 169 -12.04 -21.51 3.11
CA VAL A 169 -13.32 -20.95 3.54
C VAL A 169 -13.07 -19.57 4.13
N GLY A 170 -13.71 -18.56 3.53
CA GLY A 170 -13.60 -17.18 3.95
C GLY A 170 -14.74 -16.75 4.88
N SER A 171 -14.43 -15.91 5.87
CA SER A 171 -15.37 -15.17 6.71
C SER A 171 -15.02 -13.71 6.71
N MET A 172 -15.99 -12.86 6.38
CA MET A 172 -15.81 -11.42 6.39
C MET A 172 -15.88 -10.85 7.82
N GLY A 173 -15.21 -9.74 8.02
CA GLY A 173 -15.21 -9.05 9.29
C GLY A 173 -14.59 -7.67 9.23
N THR A 174 -14.23 -7.14 10.39
CA THR A 174 -13.66 -5.80 10.55
C THR A 174 -12.45 -5.82 11.48
N LEU A 175 -11.51 -4.94 11.20
CA LEU A 175 -10.44 -4.56 12.12
C LEU A 175 -10.76 -3.17 12.67
N THR A 176 -11.01 -3.10 13.98
CA THR A 176 -11.37 -1.87 14.67
C THR A 176 -10.27 -1.45 15.67
N SER A 177 -10.28 -0.17 16.05
CA SER A 177 -9.38 0.39 17.08
C SER A 177 -7.90 0.10 16.84
N PHE A 178 -7.48 -0.10 15.58
CA PHE A 178 -6.08 -0.39 15.30
C PHE A 178 -5.21 0.86 15.47
N ASN A 179 -4.24 0.73 16.38
CA ASN A 179 -3.22 1.73 16.65
C ASN A 179 -1.93 1.38 15.90
N GLN A 180 -1.57 2.19 14.91
CA GLN A 180 -0.40 1.98 14.07
C GLN A 180 0.95 2.12 14.79
N GLU A 181 0.98 2.78 15.96
CA GLU A 181 2.22 2.93 16.74
C GLU A 181 2.47 1.72 17.64
N THR A 182 1.40 1.14 18.22
CA THR A 182 1.49 0.00 19.15
C THR A 182 1.29 -1.34 18.48
N GLY A 183 0.73 -1.38 17.28
CA GLY A 183 0.38 -2.61 16.57
C GLY A 183 -0.81 -3.37 17.15
N SER A 184 -1.60 -2.73 18.02
CA SER A 184 -2.72 -3.38 18.69
C SER A 184 -4.05 -2.96 18.07
N GLY A 185 -4.98 -3.91 17.93
CA GLY A 185 -6.32 -3.70 17.40
C GLY A 185 -7.27 -4.80 17.81
N PHE A 186 -8.47 -4.80 17.24
CA PHE A 186 -9.50 -5.77 17.50
C PHE A 186 -10.09 -6.29 16.19
N VAL A 187 -10.06 -7.61 15.99
CA VAL A 187 -10.58 -8.30 14.82
C VAL A 187 -11.89 -8.96 15.19
N THR A 188 -12.94 -8.73 14.40
CA THR A 188 -14.24 -9.39 14.54
C THR A 188 -14.65 -9.96 13.19
N THR A 189 -14.96 -11.24 13.15
CA THR A 189 -15.56 -11.96 12.02
C THR A 189 -16.72 -12.82 12.52
N ASP A 190 -17.42 -13.54 11.63
CA ASP A 190 -18.50 -14.45 12.06
C ASP A 190 -18.01 -15.60 12.96
N TYR A 191 -16.72 -15.95 12.90
CA TYR A 191 -16.15 -17.10 13.62
C TYR A 191 -15.08 -16.72 14.64
N TYR A 192 -14.68 -15.46 14.71
CA TYR A 192 -13.62 -15.01 15.60
C TYR A 192 -13.86 -13.59 16.07
N GLU A 193 -13.63 -13.37 17.36
CA GLU A 193 -13.60 -12.05 17.98
C GLU A 193 -12.45 -11.99 19.00
N GLY A 194 -11.50 -11.06 18.82
CA GLY A 194 -10.38 -10.94 19.73
C GLY A 194 -9.39 -9.85 19.35
N LYS A 195 -8.44 -9.59 20.26
CA LYS A 195 -7.38 -8.61 20.02
C LYS A 195 -6.33 -9.17 19.07
N CYS A 196 -5.78 -8.29 18.25
CA CYS A 196 -4.58 -8.57 17.48
C CYS A 196 -3.41 -7.73 17.99
N HIS A 197 -2.21 -8.26 17.88
CA HIS A 197 -0.97 -7.56 18.20
C HIS A 197 0.11 -7.85 17.18
N VAL A 198 0.64 -6.79 16.56
CA VAL A 198 1.71 -6.87 15.54
C VAL A 198 3.07 -6.61 16.19
N ILE A 199 4.02 -7.47 15.89
CA ILE A 199 5.43 -7.35 16.29
C ILE A 199 6.21 -6.81 15.10
N ALA A 200 6.40 -5.49 15.05
CA ALA A 200 7.04 -4.80 13.93
C ALA A 200 8.57 -4.96 13.88
N SER A 201 9.18 -5.44 14.97
CA SER A 201 10.65 -5.66 15.04
C SER A 201 11.10 -6.91 14.28
N THR A 202 10.18 -7.79 13.88
CA THR A 202 10.48 -8.96 13.07
C THR A 202 10.48 -8.61 11.58
N ASN A 203 11.32 -9.28 10.78
CA ASN A 203 11.34 -9.13 9.34
C ASN A 203 11.24 -10.50 8.67
N PRO A 204 10.11 -10.84 8.03
CA PRO A 204 8.87 -10.04 7.91
C PRO A 204 8.16 -9.83 9.26
N MET A 205 7.30 -8.78 9.33
CA MET A 205 6.49 -8.53 10.52
C MET A 205 5.62 -9.73 10.88
N THR A 206 5.47 -9.99 12.18
CA THR A 206 4.58 -11.04 12.69
C THR A 206 3.42 -10.45 13.47
N MET A 207 2.33 -11.22 13.58
CA MET A 207 1.13 -10.85 14.32
C MET A 207 0.61 -12.06 15.09
N THR A 208 0.03 -11.80 16.25
CA THR A 208 -0.71 -12.78 17.04
C THR A 208 -2.16 -12.32 17.20
N LEU A 209 -3.08 -13.27 17.28
CA LEU A 209 -4.48 -13.06 17.64
C LEU A 209 -4.73 -13.67 19.02
N GLU A 210 -5.53 -12.97 19.85
CA GLU A 210 -5.91 -13.45 21.18
C GLU A 210 -6.59 -14.84 21.06
N ASP A 211 -6.42 -15.70 22.04
CA ASP A 211 -6.96 -17.06 22.13
C ASP A 211 -6.46 -18.09 21.09
N ILE A 212 -5.93 -17.66 19.96
CA ILE A 212 -5.35 -18.56 18.96
C ILE A 212 -3.85 -18.29 18.72
N GLY A 213 -3.30 -17.23 19.33
CA GLY A 213 -1.92 -16.80 19.15
C GLY A 213 -0.87 -17.77 19.70
N GLU A 214 -1.23 -18.69 20.58
CA GLU A 214 -0.34 -19.78 21.02
C GLU A 214 -0.16 -20.85 19.95
N MET A 215 -1.14 -21.03 19.07
CA MET A 215 -1.13 -22.01 17.98
C MET A 215 -0.69 -21.40 16.65
N TYR A 216 -1.19 -20.19 16.35
CA TYR A 216 -1.00 -19.55 15.05
C TYR A 216 -0.26 -18.22 15.18
N VAL A 217 0.92 -18.15 14.59
CA VAL A 217 1.67 -16.91 14.41
C VAL A 217 1.55 -16.50 12.95
N PHE A 218 1.02 -15.34 12.72
CA PHE A 218 0.80 -14.78 11.38
C PHE A 218 2.04 -14.03 10.91
N THR A 219 2.43 -14.26 9.68
CA THR A 219 3.56 -13.58 9.04
C THR A 219 3.06 -12.76 7.87
N LYS A 220 3.41 -11.46 7.84
CA LYS A 220 3.04 -10.58 6.73
C LYS A 220 3.70 -11.03 5.45
N GLN A 221 2.92 -11.19 4.39
CA GLN A 221 3.40 -11.59 3.08
C GLN A 221 3.90 -10.38 2.29
N ALA A 222 4.87 -10.63 1.40
CA ALA A 222 5.36 -9.62 0.48
C ALA A 222 4.24 -9.12 -0.46
N LYS A 223 4.37 -7.86 -0.89
CA LYS A 223 3.45 -7.25 -1.86
C LYS A 223 3.44 -8.04 -3.17
N ALA A 224 2.24 -8.37 -3.64
CA ALA A 224 2.06 -9.00 -4.95
C ALA A 224 2.46 -8.03 -6.07
N GLN A 225 3.16 -8.55 -7.08
CA GLN A 225 3.67 -7.75 -8.19
C GLN A 225 2.68 -7.70 -9.35
N ASN A 226 2.63 -6.57 -10.05
CA ASN A 226 1.86 -6.39 -11.30
C ASN A 226 0.35 -6.63 -11.17
N MET A 227 -0.23 -6.40 -9.99
CA MET A 227 -1.66 -6.56 -9.77
C MET A 227 -2.45 -5.40 -10.39
N PRO A 228 -3.61 -5.69 -11.05
CA PRO A 228 -4.47 -4.65 -11.60
C PRO A 228 -5.00 -3.73 -10.49
N LYS A 229 -5.15 -2.44 -10.79
CA LYS A 229 -5.70 -1.47 -9.83
C LYS A 229 -7.19 -1.69 -9.55
N SER A 230 -7.91 -2.29 -10.49
CA SER A 230 -9.34 -2.56 -10.41
C SER A 230 -9.68 -3.87 -11.11
N LEU A 231 -10.67 -4.58 -10.59
CA LEU A 231 -11.25 -5.79 -11.20
C LEU A 231 -12.56 -5.49 -11.96
N GLN A 232 -12.88 -4.22 -12.18
CA GLN A 232 -14.05 -3.81 -12.96
C GLN A 232 -14.15 -4.53 -14.29
N GLY A 233 -15.36 -4.96 -14.64
CA GLY A 233 -15.67 -5.65 -15.88
C GLY A 233 -16.42 -6.96 -15.66
N GLU A 234 -16.53 -7.73 -16.71
CA GLU A 234 -17.25 -8.99 -16.76
C GLU A 234 -16.27 -10.19 -16.71
N TRP A 235 -16.52 -11.11 -15.78
CA TRP A 235 -15.70 -12.29 -15.51
C TRP A 235 -16.58 -13.53 -15.59
N SER A 236 -16.18 -14.54 -16.39
CA SER A 236 -17.00 -15.70 -16.66
C SER A 236 -16.27 -17.00 -16.37
N TRP A 237 -17.00 -17.93 -15.77
CA TRP A 237 -16.66 -19.33 -15.67
C TRP A 237 -17.77 -20.16 -16.35
N ASN A 238 -17.38 -21.20 -17.10
CA ASN A 238 -18.31 -22.05 -17.83
C ASN A 238 -17.93 -23.53 -17.69
N ALA A 239 -18.92 -24.38 -17.43
CA ALA A 239 -18.83 -25.82 -17.48
C ALA A 239 -20.03 -26.39 -18.27
N ALA A 240 -20.05 -27.71 -18.46
CA ALA A 240 -21.10 -28.36 -19.26
C ALA A 240 -22.51 -28.15 -18.70
N LEU A 241 -22.68 -28.13 -17.38
CA LEU A 241 -23.97 -28.05 -16.70
C LEU A 241 -24.21 -26.75 -15.95
N ALA A 242 -23.23 -25.87 -15.90
CA ALA A 242 -23.35 -24.59 -15.20
C ALA A 242 -22.47 -23.51 -15.79
N SER A 243 -22.88 -22.27 -15.64
CA SER A 243 -22.06 -21.09 -15.90
C SER A 243 -22.30 -20.04 -14.84
N ILE A 244 -21.26 -19.30 -14.50
CA ILE A 244 -21.32 -18.16 -13.58
C ILE A 244 -20.63 -16.98 -14.26
N THR A 245 -21.28 -15.83 -14.24
CA THR A 245 -20.69 -14.57 -14.71
C THR A 245 -20.79 -13.54 -13.58
N ILE A 246 -19.65 -12.97 -13.21
CA ILE A 246 -19.56 -11.91 -12.20
C ILE A 246 -19.29 -10.59 -12.93
N VAL A 247 -20.20 -9.64 -12.83
CA VAL A 247 -20.03 -8.28 -13.32
C VAL A 247 -19.63 -7.39 -12.14
N VAL A 248 -18.43 -6.81 -12.20
CA VAL A 248 -17.90 -5.91 -11.19
C VAL A 248 -18.08 -4.48 -11.66
N THR A 249 -18.77 -3.65 -10.87
CA THR A 249 -19.02 -2.23 -11.12
C THR A 249 -17.86 -1.37 -10.58
N GLU A 250 -17.84 -0.08 -10.92
CA GLU A 250 -16.88 0.90 -10.41
C GLU A 250 -16.92 1.06 -8.88
N ALA A 251 -18.09 0.83 -8.26
CA ALA A 251 -18.26 0.91 -6.80
C ALA A 251 -17.90 -0.40 -6.08
N ASN A 252 -17.21 -1.34 -6.75
CA ASN A 252 -16.93 -2.68 -6.22
C ASN A 252 -18.20 -3.45 -5.82
N LYS A 253 -19.33 -3.16 -6.45
CA LYS A 253 -20.54 -3.96 -6.35
C LYS A 253 -20.51 -5.04 -7.41
N THR A 254 -21.13 -6.19 -7.12
CA THR A 254 -21.18 -7.30 -8.05
C THR A 254 -22.60 -7.67 -8.40
N GLU A 255 -22.78 -8.10 -9.65
CA GLU A 255 -23.96 -8.86 -10.10
C GLU A 255 -23.47 -10.22 -10.57
N ILE A 256 -23.93 -11.27 -9.90
CA ILE A 256 -23.53 -12.65 -10.14
C ILE A 256 -24.66 -13.33 -10.90
N TYR A 257 -24.51 -13.46 -12.20
CA TYR A 257 -25.44 -14.20 -13.07
C TYR A 257 -25.05 -15.66 -13.09
N TYR A 258 -26.02 -16.54 -12.94
CA TYR A 258 -25.80 -17.99 -13.04
C TYR A 258 -26.80 -18.65 -13.97
N GLN A 259 -26.37 -19.74 -14.58
CA GLN A 259 -27.21 -20.68 -15.29
C GLN A 259 -26.80 -22.09 -14.89
N THR A 260 -27.76 -22.94 -14.57
CA THR A 260 -27.56 -24.35 -14.23
C THR A 260 -28.50 -25.21 -15.06
N ILE A 261 -28.12 -26.48 -15.25
CA ILE A 261 -28.95 -27.50 -15.94
C ILE A 261 -29.17 -28.64 -14.96
N ASP A 262 -30.42 -28.93 -14.60
CA ASP A 262 -30.75 -30.04 -13.69
C ASP A 262 -30.61 -31.41 -14.36
N GLU A 263 -30.75 -32.48 -13.58
CA GLU A 263 -30.67 -33.86 -14.06
C GLU A 263 -31.68 -34.19 -15.14
N GLN A 264 -32.80 -33.46 -15.21
CA GLN A 264 -33.85 -33.61 -16.20
C GLN A 264 -33.57 -32.76 -17.46
N GLY A 265 -32.49 -32.01 -17.50
CA GLY A 265 -32.14 -31.14 -18.61
C GLY A 265 -32.83 -29.78 -18.61
N ASN A 266 -33.54 -29.41 -17.53
CA ASN A 266 -34.16 -28.10 -17.43
C ASN A 266 -33.15 -27.03 -17.07
N LYS A 267 -33.22 -25.91 -17.77
CA LYS A 267 -32.35 -24.75 -17.50
C LYS A 267 -32.97 -23.86 -16.42
N LYS A 268 -32.18 -23.54 -15.43
CA LYS A 268 -32.50 -22.53 -14.42
C LYS A 268 -31.48 -21.42 -14.48
N SER A 269 -31.87 -20.18 -14.28
CA SER A 269 -30.98 -19.01 -14.28
C SER A 269 -31.47 -17.99 -13.28
N GLY A 270 -30.57 -17.22 -12.76
CA GLY A 270 -30.87 -16.13 -11.84
C GLY A 270 -29.71 -15.12 -11.75
N MET A 271 -29.92 -14.14 -10.88
CA MET A 271 -28.93 -13.11 -10.59
C MET A 271 -28.94 -12.80 -9.10
N VAL A 272 -27.75 -12.77 -8.52
CA VAL A 272 -27.49 -12.40 -7.12
C VAL A 272 -26.64 -11.16 -7.10
N ARG A 273 -26.99 -10.19 -6.26
CA ARG A 273 -26.13 -9.03 -6.00
C ARG A 273 -25.14 -9.34 -4.88
N GLY A 274 -24.01 -8.62 -4.87
CA GLY A 274 -23.01 -8.79 -3.85
C GLY A 274 -22.02 -7.62 -3.79
N ASP A 275 -21.03 -7.78 -2.93
CA ASP A 275 -19.92 -6.87 -2.79
C ASP A 275 -18.60 -7.55 -3.17
N LEU A 276 -17.67 -6.77 -3.73
CA LEU A 276 -16.31 -7.18 -3.98
C LEU A 276 -15.38 -6.42 -3.04
N HIS A 277 -14.55 -7.14 -2.31
CA HIS A 277 -13.45 -6.56 -1.54
C HIS A 277 -12.14 -7.00 -2.18
N TYR A 278 -11.33 -6.06 -2.65
CA TYR A 278 -10.06 -6.34 -3.33
C TYR A 278 -8.90 -5.68 -2.63
N CYS A 279 -7.91 -6.46 -2.24
CA CYS A 279 -6.63 -6.00 -1.73
C CYS A 279 -5.56 -6.13 -2.83
N GLN A 280 -5.29 -5.03 -3.54
CA GLN A 280 -4.29 -5.00 -4.61
C GLN A 280 -2.91 -5.43 -4.11
N VAL A 281 -2.54 -5.01 -2.89
CA VAL A 281 -1.24 -5.33 -2.27
C VAL A 281 -1.05 -6.84 -2.13
N ALA A 282 -2.12 -7.58 -1.84
CA ALA A 282 -2.09 -9.03 -1.72
C ALA A 282 -2.38 -9.76 -3.04
N GLY A 283 -2.94 -9.09 -4.05
CA GLY A 283 -3.49 -9.73 -5.23
C GLY A 283 -4.66 -10.68 -4.94
N MET A 284 -5.37 -10.44 -3.84
CA MET A 284 -6.45 -11.28 -3.32
C MET A 284 -7.65 -10.46 -2.90
N GLY A 285 -8.77 -11.14 -2.70
CA GLY A 285 -9.97 -10.50 -2.19
C GLY A 285 -11.09 -11.46 -1.86
N ALA A 286 -12.28 -10.90 -1.64
CA ALA A 286 -13.49 -11.65 -1.37
C ALA A 286 -14.67 -11.14 -2.20
N VAL A 287 -15.50 -12.07 -2.66
CA VAL A 287 -16.84 -11.81 -3.23
C VAL A 287 -17.88 -12.25 -2.20
N VAL A 288 -18.74 -11.33 -1.83
CA VAL A 288 -19.77 -11.55 -0.81
C VAL A 288 -21.15 -11.47 -1.47
N PRO A 289 -21.73 -12.60 -1.89
CA PRO A 289 -23.09 -12.63 -2.40
C PRO A 289 -24.11 -12.31 -1.30
N HIS A 290 -25.20 -11.63 -1.66
CA HIS A 290 -26.30 -11.32 -0.74
C HIS A 290 -27.52 -12.22 -1.04
N ASN A 291 -28.31 -12.54 0.00
CA ASN A 291 -29.59 -13.27 -0.11
C ASN A 291 -29.48 -14.61 -0.87
N LEU A 292 -28.40 -15.36 -0.62
CA LEU A 292 -28.17 -16.66 -1.30
C LEU A 292 -29.26 -17.66 -1.03
N GLU A 293 -29.97 -17.58 0.13
CA GLU A 293 -31.08 -18.43 0.50
C GLU A 293 -32.25 -18.36 -0.49
N GLU A 294 -32.36 -17.27 -1.25
CA GLU A 294 -33.36 -17.10 -2.31
C GLU A 294 -32.99 -17.82 -3.63
N HIS A 295 -31.74 -18.35 -3.71
CA HIS A 295 -31.14 -18.91 -4.92
C HIS A 295 -30.58 -20.34 -4.70
N PRO A 296 -31.41 -21.33 -4.36
CA PRO A 296 -30.95 -22.68 -4.00
C PRO A 296 -30.18 -23.39 -5.12
N GLU A 297 -30.41 -23.02 -6.37
CA GLU A 297 -29.65 -23.55 -7.52
C GLU A 297 -28.20 -23.07 -7.55
N LEU A 298 -27.93 -21.88 -7.04
CA LEU A 298 -26.57 -21.36 -6.91
C LEU A 298 -25.90 -21.89 -5.65
N VAL A 299 -26.66 -21.99 -4.55
CA VAL A 299 -26.18 -22.49 -3.25
C VAL A 299 -25.51 -23.86 -3.36
N GLN A 300 -26.01 -24.76 -4.20
CA GLN A 300 -25.38 -26.08 -4.39
C GLN A 300 -23.98 -26.02 -4.96
N TYR A 301 -23.59 -24.92 -5.63
CA TYR A 301 -22.24 -24.72 -6.17
C TYR A 301 -21.33 -23.90 -5.24
N ILE A 302 -21.88 -22.90 -4.57
CA ILE A 302 -21.05 -21.95 -3.80
C ILE A 302 -21.26 -22.00 -2.29
N GLY A 303 -22.26 -22.77 -1.79
CA GLY A 303 -22.58 -22.87 -0.36
C GLY A 303 -23.36 -21.66 0.17
N LEU A 304 -23.93 -21.83 1.38
CA LEU A 304 -24.57 -20.75 2.15
C LEU A 304 -23.56 -20.07 3.08
N ASN A 305 -23.78 -18.78 3.36
CA ASN A 305 -23.06 -18.00 4.38
C ASN A 305 -21.53 -17.95 4.22
N THR A 306 -21.04 -18.13 3.01
CA THR A 306 -19.61 -18.04 2.72
C THR A 306 -19.31 -16.87 1.79
N CYS A 307 -18.18 -16.21 1.98
CA CYS A 307 -17.62 -15.35 0.93
C CYS A 307 -16.70 -16.17 0.03
N GLY A 308 -16.74 -15.91 -1.27
CA GLY A 308 -15.77 -16.45 -2.21
C GLY A 308 -14.45 -15.77 -2.04
N VAL A 309 -13.42 -16.51 -1.61
CA VAL A 309 -12.03 -15.98 -1.58
C VAL A 309 -11.47 -16.08 -2.99
N PHE A 310 -10.88 -15.00 -3.49
CA PHE A 310 -10.25 -15.04 -4.80
C PHE A 310 -8.78 -14.61 -4.80
N GLN A 311 -8.05 -15.17 -5.75
CA GLN A 311 -6.68 -14.81 -6.07
C GLN A 311 -6.58 -14.34 -7.52
N VAL A 312 -5.96 -13.19 -7.75
CA VAL A 312 -5.71 -12.64 -9.08
C VAL A 312 -4.43 -13.26 -9.64
N HIS A 313 -4.53 -13.97 -10.75
CA HIS A 313 -3.40 -14.55 -11.46
C HIS A 313 -2.85 -13.61 -12.53
N SER A 314 -3.76 -12.87 -13.19
CA SER A 314 -3.40 -11.90 -14.22
C SER A 314 -4.48 -10.82 -14.34
N ALA A 315 -4.28 -9.86 -15.24
CA ALA A 315 -5.30 -8.86 -15.57
C ALA A 315 -6.59 -9.46 -16.20
N THR A 316 -6.52 -10.72 -16.62
CA THR A 316 -7.62 -11.43 -17.32
C THR A 316 -8.03 -12.75 -16.67
N GLU A 317 -7.39 -13.15 -15.56
CA GLU A 317 -7.66 -14.42 -14.90
C GLU A 317 -7.69 -14.28 -13.39
N VAL A 318 -8.77 -14.79 -12.77
CA VAL A 318 -8.99 -14.80 -11.32
C VAL A 318 -9.47 -16.18 -10.91
N HIS A 319 -8.87 -16.75 -9.87
CA HIS A 319 -9.35 -17.98 -9.24
C HIS A 319 -10.18 -17.62 -8.03
N VAL A 320 -11.41 -18.11 -7.97
CA VAL A 320 -12.34 -17.88 -6.86
C VAL A 320 -12.66 -19.22 -6.21
N THR A 321 -12.53 -19.31 -4.91
CA THR A 321 -12.90 -20.49 -4.13
C THR A 321 -14.11 -20.15 -3.25
N PHE A 322 -15.22 -20.85 -3.46
CA PHE A 322 -16.38 -20.83 -2.60
C PHE A 322 -16.48 -22.17 -1.89
N ASN A 323 -16.49 -22.17 -0.57
CA ASN A 323 -16.69 -23.36 0.27
C ASN A 323 -15.86 -24.58 -0.21
N GLY A 324 -14.59 -24.38 -0.47
CA GLY A 324 -13.67 -25.40 -0.96
C GLY A 324 -13.72 -25.69 -2.46
N ILE A 325 -14.71 -25.20 -3.19
CA ILE A 325 -14.84 -25.41 -4.64
C ILE A 325 -14.21 -24.23 -5.40
N SER A 326 -13.22 -24.53 -6.24
CA SER A 326 -12.47 -23.52 -6.99
C SER A 326 -12.99 -23.35 -8.42
N PHE A 327 -13.09 -22.11 -8.86
CA PHE A 327 -13.54 -21.68 -10.18
C PHE A 327 -12.49 -20.76 -10.81
N THR A 328 -12.14 -21.01 -12.06
CA THR A 328 -11.28 -20.11 -12.82
C THR A 328 -12.12 -19.19 -13.70
N PHE A 329 -12.18 -17.91 -13.32
CA PHE A 329 -12.88 -16.88 -14.08
C PHE A 329 -11.93 -16.18 -15.04
N VAL A 330 -12.42 -15.98 -16.26
CA VAL A 330 -11.69 -15.27 -17.32
C VAL A 330 -12.46 -14.00 -17.66
N LYS A 331 -11.72 -12.89 -17.82
CA LYS A 331 -12.28 -11.59 -18.20
C LYS A 331 -12.74 -11.63 -19.65
N LYS A 332 -13.95 -11.13 -19.91
CA LYS A 332 -14.49 -10.94 -21.25
C LYS A 332 -14.06 -9.62 -21.89
#